data_ae5cf7cd35fd72f9b1c1a4fb40898a3e
#
_entry.id   ae5cf7cd35fd72f9b1c1a4fb40898a3e
#
_cell.length_a   1.000
_cell.length_b   1.000
_cell.length_c   1.000
_cell.angle_alpha   90.00
_cell.angle_beta   90.00
_cell.angle_gamma   90.00
#
_symmetry.space_group_name_H-M   'P 1'
#
loop_
_entity.id
_entity.type
_entity.pdbx_description
1 polymer ?
#
loop_
_entity_poly.entity_id
_entity_poly.type
_entity_poly.pdbx_seq_one_letter_code
_entity_poly.pdbx_strand_id
1 'polypeptide(L)'
;MAGVNKVILVGNLGKDPEVRYLDNNKVVANLTLATTENYKDRNGNKVENTEWHDLELWDGLAKIAEQYLVKGKSIYVEGKIKTESWKDNEGNNKYRTRIRVQNMTMLGGGTGTVGIAPERRNHIETPDSEGPTSNLDMETDSDDLPF
;
A
#
# COMPACT_ATOMS: atom_id res chain seq x y z
N MET A 1 -32.80 -6.26 1.16
CA MET A 1 -32.07 -5.44 0.19
C MET A 1 -30.63 -5.87 0.07
N ALA A 2 -30.11 -5.96 -1.12
CA ALA A 2 -28.71 -6.21 -1.38
C ALA A 2 -27.97 -4.89 -1.64
N GLY A 3 -26.73 -4.81 -1.24
CA GLY A 3 -25.92 -3.63 -1.46
C GLY A 3 -24.43 -3.98 -1.52
N VAL A 4 -23.64 -3.04 -1.96
CA VAL A 4 -22.17 -3.17 -1.98
C VAL A 4 -21.56 -2.09 -1.10
N ASN A 5 -20.65 -2.51 -0.25
CA ASN A 5 -19.84 -1.60 0.57
C ASN A 5 -18.39 -2.05 0.45
N LYS A 6 -17.65 -1.38 -0.42
CA LYS A 6 -16.27 -1.73 -0.70
C LYS A 6 -15.43 -0.48 -0.92
N VAL A 7 -14.25 -0.48 -0.30
CA VAL A 7 -13.27 0.59 -0.43
C VAL A 7 -11.95 -0.03 -0.86
N ILE A 8 -11.32 0.58 -1.85
CA ILE A 8 -10.00 0.21 -2.34
C ILE A 8 -9.11 1.44 -2.24
N LEU A 9 -8.00 1.32 -1.53
CA LEU A 9 -7.05 2.42 -1.36
C LEU A 9 -5.62 1.96 -1.62
N VAL A 10 -4.86 2.82 -2.24
CA VAL A 10 -3.41 2.70 -2.36
C VAL A 10 -2.82 4.01 -1.89
N GLY A 11 -1.96 3.94 -0.90
CA GLY A 11 -1.35 5.14 -0.34
C GLY A 11 -0.22 4.84 0.61
N ASN A 12 0.22 5.87 1.31
CA ASN A 12 1.33 5.79 2.24
C ASN A 12 0.85 6.04 3.66
N LEU A 13 1.47 5.34 4.60
CA LEU A 13 1.18 5.54 6.02
C LEU A 13 1.67 6.92 6.48
N GLY A 14 0.79 7.64 7.15
CA GLY A 14 1.11 8.96 7.69
C GLY A 14 1.81 8.92 9.04
N LYS A 15 1.71 7.81 9.73
CA LYS A 15 2.35 7.57 11.02
C LYS A 15 2.51 6.07 11.25
N ASP A 16 3.29 5.72 12.27
CA ASP A 16 3.43 4.32 12.67
C ASP A 16 2.09 3.74 13.13
N PRO A 17 1.85 2.44 12.91
CA PRO A 17 0.63 1.80 13.37
C PRO A 17 0.44 1.88 14.88
N GLU A 18 -0.77 2.17 15.31
CA GLU A 18 -1.16 2.09 16.71
C GLU A 18 -1.81 0.74 16.96
N VAL A 19 -1.13 -0.10 17.71
CA VAL A 19 -1.58 -1.47 17.98
C VAL A 19 -2.02 -1.60 19.43
N ARG A 20 -3.20 -2.17 19.62
CA ARG A 20 -3.72 -2.48 20.96
C ARG A 20 -4.07 -3.95 21.07
N TYR A 21 -3.69 -4.54 22.18
CA TYR A 21 -4.07 -5.90 22.54
C TYR A 21 -5.29 -5.85 23.45
N LEU A 22 -6.34 -6.51 23.00
CA LEU A 22 -7.60 -6.56 23.73
C LEU A 22 -7.71 -7.88 24.50
N ASP A 23 -8.68 -7.95 25.41
CA ASP A 23 -8.99 -9.21 26.08
C ASP A 23 -9.41 -10.26 25.05
N ASN A 24 -9.31 -11.54 25.39
CA ASN A 24 -9.60 -12.68 24.49
C ASN A 24 -8.63 -12.84 23.29
N ASN A 25 -7.38 -12.40 23.47
CA ASN A 25 -6.33 -12.54 22.43
C ASN A 25 -6.64 -11.82 21.12
N LYS A 26 -7.49 -10.80 21.17
CA LYS A 26 -7.77 -9.98 20.00
C LYS A 26 -6.79 -8.82 19.90
N VAL A 27 -6.40 -8.50 18.69
CA VAL A 27 -5.47 -7.41 18.39
C VAL A 27 -6.13 -6.49 17.39
N VAL A 28 -6.06 -5.19 17.64
CA VAL A 28 -6.54 -4.17 16.69
C VAL A 28 -5.41 -3.19 16.40
N ALA A 29 -5.23 -2.88 15.12
CA ALA A 29 -4.30 -1.84 14.68
C ALA A 29 -5.07 -0.72 13.99
N ASN A 30 -4.74 0.51 14.36
CA ASN A 30 -5.27 1.70 13.71
C ASN A 30 -4.17 2.32 12.85
N LEU A 31 -4.47 2.55 11.60
CA LEU A 31 -3.55 3.14 10.63
C LEU A 31 -4.15 4.42 10.07
N THR A 32 -3.29 5.36 9.76
CA THR A 32 -3.67 6.54 9.00
C THR A 32 -2.99 6.47 7.63
N LEU A 33 -3.79 6.42 6.58
CA LEU A 33 -3.33 6.29 5.21
C LEU A 33 -3.59 7.58 4.43
N ALA A 34 -2.56 8.07 3.78
CA ALA A 34 -2.66 9.23 2.91
C ALA A 34 -2.76 8.79 1.45
N THR A 35 -3.79 9.27 0.77
CA THR A 35 -3.91 9.15 -0.68
C THR A 35 -3.76 10.51 -1.29
N THR A 36 -2.87 10.65 -2.27
CA THR A 36 -2.57 11.92 -2.89
C THR A 36 -2.96 11.91 -4.35
N GLU A 37 -3.66 12.94 -4.75
CA GLU A 37 -4.12 13.16 -6.10
C GLU A 37 -3.50 14.43 -6.64
N ASN A 38 -2.91 14.34 -7.83
CA ASN A 38 -2.30 15.47 -8.51
C ASN A 38 -3.09 15.81 -9.77
N TYR A 39 -3.47 17.07 -9.92
CA TYR A 39 -4.17 17.52 -11.12
C TYR A 39 -3.77 18.95 -11.47
N LYS A 40 -4.10 19.39 -12.67
CA LYS A 40 -3.93 20.77 -13.10
C LYS A 40 -5.27 21.48 -13.02
N ASP A 41 -5.26 22.67 -12.44
CA ASP A 41 -6.43 23.52 -12.42
C ASP A 41 -6.67 24.19 -13.78
N ARG A 42 -7.72 25.01 -13.86
CA ARG A 42 -8.06 25.72 -15.09
C ARG A 42 -6.99 26.72 -15.54
N ASN A 43 -6.17 27.18 -14.62
CA ASN A 43 -5.09 28.12 -14.89
C ASN A 43 -3.76 27.41 -15.23
N GLY A 44 -3.76 26.08 -15.31
CA GLY A 44 -2.58 25.28 -15.58
C GLY A 44 -1.67 25.07 -14.39
N ASN A 45 -2.08 25.47 -13.19
CA ASN A 45 -1.32 25.26 -11.98
C ASN A 45 -1.46 23.82 -11.48
N LYS A 46 -0.36 23.27 -11.02
CA LYS A 46 -0.34 21.94 -10.43
C LYS A 46 -0.95 21.99 -9.02
N VAL A 47 -2.00 21.22 -8.81
CA VAL A 47 -2.65 21.12 -7.50
C VAL A 47 -2.47 19.72 -6.95
N GLU A 48 -2.06 19.64 -5.70
CA GLU A 48 -1.93 18.40 -4.95
C GLU A 48 -3.00 18.34 -3.86
N ASN A 49 -3.78 17.27 -3.85
CA ASN A 49 -4.82 17.06 -2.87
C ASN A 49 -4.58 15.74 -2.14
N THR A 50 -4.47 15.80 -0.82
CA THR A 50 -4.23 14.64 0.03
C THR A 50 -5.44 14.37 0.90
N GLU A 51 -5.95 13.16 0.84
CA GLU A 51 -7.00 12.66 1.73
C GLU A 51 -6.42 11.71 2.76
N TRP A 52 -6.85 11.86 3.99
CA TRP A 52 -6.44 11.04 5.10
C TRP A 52 -7.53 10.06 5.46
N HIS A 53 -7.18 8.78 5.51
CA HIS A 53 -8.13 7.70 5.80
C HIS A 53 -7.74 6.98 7.08
N ASP A 54 -8.72 6.77 7.94
CA ASP A 54 -8.52 5.95 9.14
C ASP A 54 -8.85 4.50 8.82
N LEU A 55 -7.87 3.64 9.03
CA LEU A 55 -7.99 2.21 8.77
C LEU A 55 -7.99 1.44 10.09
N GLU A 56 -8.80 0.41 10.14
CA GLU A 56 -8.87 -0.50 11.28
C GLU A 56 -8.56 -1.93 10.80
N LEU A 57 -7.55 -2.53 11.41
CA LEU A 57 -7.11 -3.89 11.11
C LEU A 57 -7.30 -4.76 12.35
N TRP A 58 -7.76 -5.98 12.15
CA TRP A 58 -8.01 -6.91 13.25
C TRP A 58 -7.17 -8.18 13.12
N ASP A 59 -6.79 -8.74 14.29
CA ASP A 59 -6.13 -10.05 14.42
C ASP A 59 -4.90 -10.22 13.53
N GLY A 60 -4.94 -11.13 12.57
CA GLY A 60 -3.81 -11.43 11.71
C GLY A 60 -3.28 -10.23 10.94
N LEU A 61 -4.16 -9.38 10.41
CA LEU A 61 -3.76 -8.16 9.71
C LEU A 61 -3.13 -7.15 10.65
N ALA A 62 -3.64 -7.04 11.88
CA ALA A 62 -3.08 -6.16 12.89
C ALA A 62 -1.66 -6.58 13.27
N LYS A 63 -1.41 -7.86 13.39
CA LYS A 63 -0.08 -8.41 13.68
C LYS A 63 0.90 -8.15 12.54
N ILE A 64 0.45 -8.28 11.30
CA ILE A 64 1.27 -7.95 10.13
C ILE A 64 1.62 -6.46 10.13
N ALA A 65 0.66 -5.60 10.43
CA ALA A 65 0.89 -4.17 10.52
C ALA A 65 1.92 -3.84 11.60
N GLU A 66 1.82 -4.47 12.75
CA GLU A 66 2.77 -4.27 13.84
C GLU A 66 4.20 -4.66 13.46
N GLN A 67 4.36 -5.76 12.74
CA GLN A 67 5.67 -6.31 12.40
C GLN A 67 6.34 -5.61 11.22
N TYR A 68 5.59 -5.19 10.23
CA TYR A 68 6.13 -4.80 8.94
C TYR A 68 5.85 -3.36 8.53
N LEU A 69 4.86 -2.72 9.11
CA LEU A 69 4.47 -1.38 8.69
C LEU A 69 5.10 -0.30 9.57
N VAL A 70 5.56 0.74 8.91
CA VAL A 70 6.09 1.96 9.55
C VAL A 70 5.61 3.17 8.77
N LYS A 71 5.73 4.34 9.37
CA LYS A 71 5.43 5.61 8.71
C LYS A 71 6.10 5.69 7.33
N GLY A 72 5.36 6.12 6.35
CA GLY A 72 5.85 6.31 4.98
C GLY A 72 5.73 5.08 4.08
N LYS A 73 5.40 3.93 4.62
CA LYS A 73 5.28 2.71 3.84
C LYS A 73 4.06 2.74 2.93
N SER A 74 4.21 2.24 1.70
CA SER A 74 3.12 2.13 0.74
C SER A 74 2.38 0.82 0.90
N ILE A 75 1.06 0.90 0.95
CA ILE A 75 0.21 -0.29 1.05
C ILE A 75 -1.00 -0.18 0.15
N TYR A 76 -1.50 -1.35 -0.25
CA TYR A 76 -2.78 -1.53 -0.91
C TYR A 76 -3.75 -2.15 0.09
N VAL A 77 -4.93 -1.59 0.24
CA VAL A 77 -5.95 -2.13 1.14
C VAL A 77 -7.29 -2.25 0.45
N GLU A 78 -8.02 -3.28 0.81
CA GLU A 78 -9.42 -3.45 0.48
C GLU A 78 -10.20 -3.62 1.77
N GLY A 79 -11.32 -2.97 1.85
CA GLY A 79 -12.15 -3.06 3.02
C GLY A 79 -13.53 -2.49 2.80
N LYS A 80 -14.20 -2.18 3.88
CA LYS A 80 -15.52 -1.59 3.87
C LYS A 80 -15.59 -0.38 4.79
N ILE A 81 -16.48 0.53 4.46
CA ILE A 81 -16.75 1.70 5.28
C ILE A 81 -17.58 1.27 6.49
N LYS A 82 -17.12 1.65 7.66
CA LYS A 82 -17.82 1.43 8.92
C LYS A 82 -17.93 2.74 9.69
N THR A 83 -19.12 3.10 10.05
CA THR A 83 -19.36 4.28 10.88
C THR A 83 -19.74 3.84 12.29
N GLU A 84 -19.02 4.36 13.26
CA GLU A 84 -19.27 4.14 14.67
C GLU A 84 -19.92 5.38 15.26
N SER A 85 -20.88 5.20 16.13
CA SER A 85 -21.51 6.28 16.86
C SER A 85 -21.45 6.02 18.36
N TRP A 86 -21.21 7.07 19.11
CA TRP A 86 -21.19 7.02 20.57
C TRP A 86 -21.66 8.35 21.15
N LYS A 87 -21.97 8.32 22.41
CA LYS A 87 -22.28 9.55 23.15
C LYS A 87 -21.06 9.97 23.95
N ASP A 88 -20.72 11.25 23.88
CA ASP A 88 -19.66 11.80 24.70
C ASP A 88 -20.17 12.06 26.15
N ASN A 89 -19.26 12.56 26.99
CA ASN A 89 -19.58 12.85 28.38
C ASN A 89 -20.61 13.98 28.56
N GLU A 90 -20.85 14.77 27.54
CA GLU A 90 -21.83 15.86 27.52
C GLU A 90 -23.18 15.43 26.92
N GLY A 91 -23.32 14.16 26.53
CA GLY A 91 -24.53 13.62 25.94
C GLY A 91 -24.68 13.87 24.44
N ASN A 92 -23.67 14.43 23.79
CA ASN A 92 -23.69 14.66 22.35
C ASN A 92 -23.39 13.38 21.57
N ASN A 93 -24.11 13.18 20.46
CA ASN A 93 -23.82 12.07 19.56
C ASN A 93 -22.58 12.38 18.74
N LYS A 94 -21.62 11.49 18.80
CA LYS A 94 -20.39 11.54 17.99
C LYS A 94 -20.38 10.41 17.00
N TYR A 95 -19.85 10.69 15.81
CA TYR A 95 -19.72 9.72 14.74
C TYR A 95 -18.29 9.70 14.25
N ARG A 96 -17.81 8.52 13.92
CA ARG A 96 -16.51 8.36 13.31
C ARG A 96 -16.59 7.31 12.22
N THR A 97 -16.11 7.66 11.04
CA THR A 97 -16.06 6.75 9.91
C THR A 97 -14.67 6.19 9.78
N ARG A 98 -14.59 4.87 9.75
CA ARG A 98 -13.34 4.13 9.56
C ARG A 98 -13.50 3.14 8.43
N ILE A 99 -12.38 2.72 7.87
CA ILE A 99 -12.36 1.66 6.89
C ILE A 99 -11.86 0.40 7.59
N ARG A 100 -12.72 -0.60 7.65
CA ARG A 100 -12.34 -1.90 8.18
C ARG A 100 -11.67 -2.70 7.09
N VAL A 101 -10.38 -2.91 7.21
CA VAL A 101 -9.57 -3.58 6.21
C VAL A 101 -9.83 -5.08 6.23
N GLN A 102 -10.10 -5.66 5.08
CA GLN A 102 -10.30 -7.09 4.89
C GLN A 102 -9.08 -7.74 4.25
N ASN A 103 -8.43 -7.03 3.33
CA ASN A 103 -7.23 -7.49 2.65
C ASN A 103 -6.22 -6.35 2.59
N MET A 104 -4.95 -6.70 2.74
CA MET A 104 -3.86 -5.75 2.68
C MET A 104 -2.68 -6.37 1.94
N THR A 105 -2.06 -5.58 1.08
CA THR A 105 -0.83 -5.96 0.38
C THR A 105 0.20 -4.86 0.57
N MET A 106 1.37 -5.23 1.05
CA MET A 106 2.49 -4.30 1.16
C MET A 106 3.09 -4.09 -0.21
N LEU A 107 3.20 -2.82 -0.61
CA LEU A 107 3.80 -2.47 -1.87
C LEU A 107 5.29 -2.20 -1.68
N GLY A 108 6.10 -2.85 -2.50
CA GLY A 108 7.54 -2.66 -2.48
C GLY A 108 7.90 -1.31 -3.05
N GLY A 109 8.05 -0.33 -2.20
CA GLY A 109 8.64 0.95 -2.54
C GLY A 109 10.03 1.03 -1.95
N GLY A 110 11.06 0.75 -2.70
CA GLY A 110 12.41 0.93 -2.26
C GLY A 110 12.90 -0.05 -1.19
N THR A 111 13.94 0.31 -0.55
CA THR A 111 14.71 -0.43 0.43
C THR A 111 13.85 -0.99 1.57
N GLY A 112 13.59 -2.24 1.55
CA GLY A 112 12.82 -2.92 2.60
C GLY A 112 11.98 -4.03 2.05
N THR A 113 12.16 -4.35 0.81
CA THR A 113 11.70 -5.61 0.30
C THR A 113 12.37 -6.70 1.10
N VAL A 114 11.57 -7.42 1.84
CA VAL A 114 11.88 -8.81 2.07
C VAL A 114 11.74 -9.46 0.69
N GLY A 115 12.51 -8.95 -0.24
CA GLY A 115 12.71 -9.59 -1.50
C GLY A 115 13.59 -10.79 -1.22
N ILE A 116 13.18 -11.90 -1.68
CA ILE A 116 14.07 -12.98 -2.00
C ILE A 116 15.25 -12.32 -2.71
N ALA A 117 16.38 -12.25 -2.02
CA ALA A 117 17.60 -11.79 -2.67
C ALA A 117 17.74 -12.65 -3.92
N PRO A 118 17.90 -12.06 -5.09
CA PRO A 118 18.22 -12.88 -6.25
C PRO A 118 19.50 -13.60 -5.88
N GLU A 119 19.42 -14.89 -5.83
CA GLU A 119 20.59 -15.73 -5.74
C GLU A 119 21.56 -15.21 -6.79
N ARG A 120 22.65 -14.63 -6.32
CA ARG A 120 23.77 -14.37 -7.20
C ARG A 120 24.19 -15.74 -7.72
N ARG A 121 23.70 -16.08 -8.86
CA ARG A 121 24.32 -17.15 -9.63
C ARG A 121 25.75 -16.70 -9.78
N ASN A 122 26.62 -17.38 -9.09
CA ASN A 122 28.03 -17.28 -9.32
C ASN A 122 28.21 -17.51 -10.82
N HIS A 123 28.45 -16.42 -11.49
CA HIS A 123 28.92 -16.50 -12.86
C HIS A 123 30.31 -17.12 -12.78
N ILE A 124 30.37 -18.39 -13.08
CA ILE A 124 31.65 -19.05 -13.35
C ILE A 124 32.12 -18.41 -14.64
N GLU A 125 33.08 -17.55 -14.51
CA GLU A 125 33.87 -17.12 -15.67
C GLU A 125 34.49 -18.35 -16.30
N THR A 126 34.02 -18.69 -17.46
CA THR A 126 34.80 -19.52 -18.36
C THR A 126 35.63 -18.58 -19.19
N PRO A 127 36.94 -18.74 -19.19
CA PRO A 127 37.77 -17.89 -20.02
C PRO A 127 37.69 -18.33 -21.49
N ASP A 128 37.63 -17.32 -22.33
CA ASP A 128 37.99 -17.26 -23.71
C ASP A 128 37.59 -18.35 -24.69
N SER A 129 36.70 -17.98 -25.56
CA SER A 129 36.92 -18.25 -26.96
C SER A 129 36.41 -17.08 -27.79
N GLU A 130 37.32 -16.43 -28.43
CA GLU A 130 37.05 -15.46 -29.46
C GLU A 130 36.19 -16.09 -30.55
N GLY A 131 35.02 -15.58 -30.74
CA GLY A 131 34.16 -15.85 -31.87
C GLY A 131 33.98 -14.59 -32.68
N PRO A 132 34.00 -14.65 -33.99
CA PRO A 132 33.95 -13.46 -34.82
C PRO A 132 32.63 -12.78 -34.75
N THR A 133 32.73 -11.49 -34.62
CA THR A 133 31.62 -10.53 -34.71
C THR A 133 30.92 -10.69 -36.05
N SER A 134 29.71 -11.18 -36.02
CA SER A 134 28.79 -10.93 -37.10
C SER A 134 27.81 -9.87 -36.64
N ASN A 135 27.95 -8.73 -37.26
CA ASN A 135 26.94 -7.68 -37.20
C ASN A 135 25.65 -8.26 -37.74
N LEU A 136 24.75 -8.53 -36.85
CA LEU A 136 23.36 -8.63 -37.21
C LEU A 136 22.72 -7.35 -36.71
N ASP A 137 22.50 -6.46 -37.65
CA ASP A 137 21.55 -5.40 -37.50
C ASP A 137 20.21 -6.05 -37.19
N MET A 138 19.90 -6.16 -35.93
CA MET A 138 18.52 -6.36 -35.51
C MET A 138 17.92 -5.00 -35.38
N GLU A 139 17.21 -4.58 -36.40
CA GLU A 139 16.17 -3.63 -36.22
C GLU A 139 15.27 -4.16 -35.12
N THR A 140 15.41 -3.61 -33.96
CA THR A 140 14.41 -3.77 -32.94
C THR A 140 13.24 -2.95 -33.41
N ASP A 141 12.35 -3.60 -34.08
CA ASP A 141 11.00 -3.11 -34.20
C ASP A 141 10.52 -2.89 -32.75
N SER A 142 10.48 -1.65 -32.38
CA SER A 142 9.86 -1.27 -31.14
C SER A 142 8.38 -1.51 -31.32
N ASP A 143 8.00 -2.69 -30.96
CA ASP A 143 6.61 -3.04 -30.95
C ASP A 143 5.94 -2.17 -29.92
N ASP A 144 5.14 -1.28 -30.40
CA ASP A 144 4.24 -0.49 -29.62
C ASP A 144 3.38 -1.42 -28.76
N LEU A 145 3.65 -1.39 -27.48
CA LEU A 145 2.74 -1.98 -26.53
C LEU A 145 1.47 -1.13 -26.51
N PRO A 146 0.33 -1.70 -26.87
CA PRO A 146 -0.92 -0.94 -26.85
C PRO A 146 -1.42 -0.83 -25.43
N PHE A 147 -1.16 0.27 -24.82
CA PHE A 147 -1.80 0.67 -23.57
C PHE A 147 -2.40 2.05 -23.74
#